data_338f14e073a1cbbbbde1a54eafecf90f
#
_entry.id   338f14e073a1cbbbbde1a54eafecf90f
#
_cell.length_a   1.000
_cell.length_b   1.000
_cell.length_c   1.000
_cell.angle_alpha   90.00
_cell.angle_beta   90.00
_cell.angle_gamma   90.00
#
_symmetry.space_group_name_H-M   'P 1'
#
loop_
_entity.id
_entity.type
_entity.pdbx_description
1 polymer ?
#
loop_
_entity_poly.entity_id
_entity_poly.type
_entity_poly.pdbx_seq_one_letter_code
_entity_poly.pdbx_strand_id
1 'polypeptide(L)'
;MQSLNPKPLKVPKKKIKREPYFKVGDVLAVKFENQYGVVFVSSVDQSPRKIEYHLACARLLQKDKPTMTDFINSEIACKMNNRQYAIDTDCWFNHKDLGLLLDKFEKIGKVILEDYVLWTLAPAKTLDDIYEEITASKERRGLSLKETYKLIKEME
;
A
#
# COMPACT_ATOMS: atom_id res chain seq x y z
N MET A 1 -26.60 -28.22 -46.26
CA MET A 1 -26.23 -28.09 -45.73
C MET A 1 -25.46 -27.60 -45.20
N GLN A 2 -25.18 -27.11 -44.75
CA GLN A 2 -24.45 -26.66 -44.25
C GLN A 2 -24.10 -26.68 -43.21
N SER A 3 -23.37 -27.15 -42.95
CA SER A 3 -22.86 -27.10 -41.86
C SER A 3 -22.30 -26.04 -41.60
N LEU A 4 -22.70 -25.53 -41.31
CA LEU A 4 -22.39 -24.65 -40.51
C LEU A 4 -21.58 -25.03 -39.43
N ASN A 5 -20.42 -24.85 -39.56
CA ASN A 5 -19.60 -24.66 -38.45
C ASN A 5 -20.11 -23.50 -37.68
N PRO A 6 -20.80 -23.73 -36.64
CA PRO A 6 -21.08 -22.66 -35.78
C PRO A 6 -19.71 -22.14 -35.38
N LYS A 7 -19.46 -20.89 -35.71
CA LYS A 7 -18.42 -20.17 -35.07
C LYS A 7 -18.39 -20.65 -33.63
N PRO A 8 -17.24 -21.20 -33.21
CA PRO A 8 -17.15 -21.58 -31.82
C PRO A 8 -17.69 -20.44 -31.02
N LEU A 9 -18.75 -20.70 -30.34
CA LEU A 9 -19.24 -19.81 -29.36
C LEU A 9 -18.01 -19.25 -28.64
N LYS A 10 -17.77 -18.00 -28.88
CA LYS A 10 -16.83 -17.33 -28.06
C LYS A 10 -17.30 -17.57 -26.64
N VAL A 11 -16.77 -18.62 -26.06
CA VAL A 11 -16.80 -18.73 -24.64
C VAL A 11 -16.34 -17.37 -24.16
N PRO A 12 -17.21 -16.60 -23.54
CA PRO A 12 -16.76 -15.34 -23.01
C PRO A 12 -15.54 -15.70 -22.21
N LYS A 13 -14.40 -15.22 -22.63
CA LYS A 13 -13.23 -15.27 -21.83
C LYS A 13 -13.71 -14.85 -20.45
N LYS A 14 -13.81 -15.80 -19.57
CA LYS A 14 -14.04 -15.48 -18.18
C LYS A 14 -13.08 -14.35 -17.88
N LYS A 15 -13.63 -13.16 -17.76
CA LYS A 15 -12.86 -12.08 -17.19
C LYS A 15 -12.40 -12.62 -15.87
N ILE A 16 -11.15 -13.06 -15.84
CA ILE A 16 -10.51 -13.40 -14.59
C ILE A 16 -10.59 -12.12 -13.79
N LYS A 17 -11.49 -12.08 -12.83
CA LYS A 17 -11.50 -11.00 -11.88
C LYS A 17 -10.15 -11.04 -11.21
N ARG A 18 -9.31 -10.09 -11.57
CA ARG A 18 -8.06 -9.93 -10.86
C ARG A 18 -8.41 -9.59 -9.43
N GLU A 19 -7.96 -10.43 -8.53
CA GLU A 19 -8.14 -10.17 -7.12
C GLU A 19 -6.98 -9.31 -6.63
N PRO A 20 -7.23 -8.29 -5.82
CA PRO A 20 -6.15 -7.53 -5.21
C PRO A 20 -5.28 -8.41 -4.33
N TYR A 21 -3.99 -8.16 -4.35
CA TYR A 21 -3.04 -8.87 -3.48
C TYR A 21 -3.23 -8.53 -2.02
N PHE A 22 -3.68 -7.32 -1.74
CA PHE A 22 -3.83 -6.79 -0.38
C PHE A 22 -5.16 -6.06 -0.25
N LYS A 23 -5.59 -5.91 1.00
CA LYS A 23 -6.81 -5.17 1.34
C LYS A 23 -6.47 -3.90 2.09
N VAL A 24 -7.35 -2.92 2.02
CA VAL A 24 -7.21 -1.68 2.80
C VAL A 24 -7.06 -2.03 4.27
N GLY A 25 -6.07 -1.45 4.91
CA GLY A 25 -5.76 -1.72 6.31
C GLY A 25 -4.70 -2.78 6.53
N ASP A 26 -4.32 -3.53 5.50
CA ASP A 26 -3.24 -4.50 5.65
C ASP A 26 -1.93 -3.79 5.98
N VAL A 27 -1.23 -4.27 7.00
CA VAL A 27 0.06 -3.75 7.41
C VAL A 27 1.14 -4.73 6.96
N LEU A 28 2.11 -4.22 6.21
CA LEU A 28 3.09 -5.05 5.54
C LEU A 28 4.50 -4.67 5.96
N ALA A 29 5.26 -5.67 6.42
CA ALA A 29 6.70 -5.51 6.56
C ALA A 29 7.31 -5.57 5.15
N VAL A 30 8.24 -4.67 4.87
CA VAL A 30 8.92 -4.59 3.57
C VAL A 30 10.37 -4.95 3.77
N LYS A 31 10.84 -5.98 3.07
CA LYS A 31 12.23 -6.41 3.19
C LYS A 31 13.10 -5.70 2.15
N PHE A 32 13.98 -4.86 2.63
CA PHE A 32 15.07 -4.29 1.85
C PHE A 32 16.31 -5.16 2.00
N GLU A 33 17.38 -4.79 1.36
CA GLU A 33 18.60 -5.60 1.37
C GLU A 33 19.12 -5.91 2.78
N ASN A 34 19.24 -4.88 3.62
CA ASN A 34 19.79 -5.02 4.98
C ASN A 34 18.86 -4.56 6.08
N GLN A 35 17.66 -4.16 5.75
CA GLN A 35 16.73 -3.54 6.69
C GLN A 35 15.31 -3.89 6.33
N TYR A 36 14.42 -3.59 7.26
CA TYR A 36 12.98 -3.68 7.04
C TYR A 36 12.34 -2.32 7.22
N GLY A 37 11.34 -2.05 6.40
CA GLY A 37 10.43 -0.94 6.61
C GLY A 37 9.03 -1.48 6.84
N VAL A 38 8.08 -0.57 7.05
CA VAL A 38 6.66 -0.91 7.19
C VAL A 38 5.84 0.03 6.35
N VAL A 39 4.90 -0.55 5.63
CA VAL A 39 3.89 0.22 4.91
C VAL A 39 2.52 -0.35 5.27
N PHE A 40 1.48 0.44 5.06
CA PHE A 40 0.13 -0.09 5.18
C PHE A 40 -0.67 0.30 3.94
N VAL A 41 -1.63 -0.53 3.61
CA VAL A 41 -2.46 -0.31 2.43
C VAL A 41 -3.53 0.71 2.80
N SER A 42 -3.38 1.93 2.31
CA SER A 42 -4.29 3.02 2.60
C SER A 42 -5.47 3.06 1.65
N SER A 43 -5.29 2.55 0.44
CA SER A 43 -6.37 2.50 -0.54
C SER A 43 -6.10 1.40 -1.57
N VAL A 44 -7.17 0.83 -2.08
CA VAL A 44 -7.12 -0.09 -3.21
C VAL A 44 -8.21 0.36 -4.19
N ASP A 45 -7.81 0.87 -5.33
CA ASP A 45 -8.73 1.26 -6.37
C ASP A 45 -8.89 0.13 -7.35
N GLN A 46 -10.08 -0.42 -7.40
CA GLN A 46 -10.38 -1.52 -8.30
C GLN A 46 -11.41 -1.08 -9.33
N SER A 47 -10.99 -1.00 -10.56
CA SER A 47 -11.87 -0.77 -11.71
C SER A 47 -11.85 -2.00 -12.60
N PRO A 48 -12.76 -2.11 -13.60
CA PRO A 48 -12.75 -3.27 -14.50
C PRO A 48 -11.44 -3.48 -15.26
N ARG A 49 -10.62 -2.43 -15.38
CA ARG A 49 -9.39 -2.49 -16.16
C ARG A 49 -8.11 -2.36 -15.35
N LYS A 50 -8.21 -1.85 -14.12
CA LYS A 50 -7.03 -1.52 -13.33
C LYS A 50 -7.24 -1.86 -11.87
N ILE A 51 -6.17 -2.29 -11.22
CA ILE A 51 -6.10 -2.31 -9.77
C ILE A 51 -4.89 -1.47 -9.40
N GLU A 52 -5.08 -0.50 -8.53
CA GLU A 52 -4.04 0.39 -8.07
C GLU A 52 -4.01 0.39 -6.54
N TYR A 53 -2.81 0.49 -6.00
CA TYR A 53 -2.60 0.40 -4.55
C TYR A 53 -1.93 1.65 -4.06
N HIS A 54 -2.41 2.16 -2.94
CA HIS A 54 -1.75 3.23 -2.23
C HIS A 54 -1.15 2.66 -0.96
N LEU A 55 0.16 2.77 -0.83
CA LEU A 55 0.89 2.28 0.33
C LEU A 55 1.44 3.46 1.11
N ALA A 56 0.95 3.65 2.31
CA ALA A 56 1.46 4.69 3.20
C ALA A 56 2.69 4.16 3.92
N CYS A 57 3.76 4.95 3.92
CA CYS A 57 5.03 4.55 4.47
C CYS A 57 5.21 5.07 5.89
N ALA A 58 5.53 4.19 6.82
CA ALA A 58 5.90 4.60 8.16
C ALA A 58 7.35 5.09 8.19
N ARG A 59 7.66 5.99 9.12
CA ARG A 59 9.03 6.50 9.32
C ARG A 59 9.84 5.51 10.13
N LEU A 60 9.99 4.30 9.59
CA LEU A 60 10.62 3.22 10.31
C LEU A 60 11.51 2.41 9.38
N LEU A 61 12.78 2.34 9.75
CA LEU A 61 13.74 1.43 9.13
C LEU A 61 14.51 0.76 10.27
N GLN A 62 14.51 -0.56 10.29
CA GLN A 62 15.18 -1.30 11.35
C GLN A 62 15.74 -2.63 10.80
N LYS A 63 16.69 -3.18 11.54
CA LYS A 63 17.36 -4.41 11.14
C LYS A 63 16.45 -5.62 11.25
N ASP A 64 15.65 -5.68 12.32
CA ASP A 64 14.77 -6.81 12.57
C ASP A 64 13.39 -6.59 11.94
N LYS A 65 12.71 -7.67 11.63
CA LYS A 65 11.37 -7.59 11.06
C LYS A 65 10.43 -6.86 12.02
N PRO A 66 9.72 -5.81 11.55
CA PRO A 66 8.82 -5.06 12.40
C PRO A 66 7.64 -5.88 12.88
N THR A 67 7.18 -5.55 14.09
CA THR A 67 5.97 -6.08 14.67
C THR A 67 4.85 -5.05 14.55
N MET A 68 3.61 -5.46 14.85
CA MET A 68 2.50 -4.51 14.91
C MET A 68 2.73 -3.43 15.98
N THR A 69 3.38 -3.78 17.08
CA THR A 69 3.73 -2.81 18.12
C THR A 69 4.68 -1.74 17.57
N ASP A 70 5.71 -2.17 16.82
CA ASP A 70 6.63 -1.25 16.16
C ASP A 70 5.88 -0.30 15.22
N PHE A 71 4.96 -0.84 14.44
CA PHE A 71 4.17 -0.05 13.51
C PHE A 71 3.30 0.97 14.23
N ILE A 72 2.54 0.54 15.23
CA ILE A 72 1.61 1.42 15.96
C ILE A 72 2.34 2.55 16.66
N ASN A 73 3.55 2.30 17.13
CA ASN A 73 4.37 3.30 17.80
C ASN A 73 5.19 4.16 16.83
N SER A 74 5.09 3.91 15.53
CA SER A 74 5.83 4.68 14.54
C SER A 74 5.11 5.98 14.17
N GLU A 75 5.76 6.76 13.32
CA GLU A 75 5.23 8.00 12.82
C GLU A 75 5.04 7.91 11.31
N ILE A 76 4.16 8.74 10.79
CA ILE A 76 4.02 8.97 9.36
C ILE A 76 4.45 10.40 9.08
N ALA A 77 5.23 10.60 8.04
CA ALA A 77 5.62 11.94 7.64
C ALA A 77 4.45 12.67 6.99
N CYS A 78 4.29 13.92 7.34
CA CYS A 78 3.22 14.76 6.82
C CYS A 78 3.76 16.07 6.31
N LYS A 79 3.10 16.58 5.30
CA LYS A 79 3.34 17.92 4.79
C LYS A 79 2.13 18.78 5.12
N MET A 80 2.38 19.97 5.63
CA MET A 80 1.31 20.94 5.86
C MET A 80 0.90 21.58 4.56
N ASN A 81 -0.39 21.54 4.29
CA ASN A 81 -0.97 22.23 3.13
C ASN A 81 -2.17 23.02 3.62
N ASN A 82 -2.11 24.36 3.54
CA ASN A 82 -3.22 25.27 3.87
C ASN A 82 -3.92 24.96 5.20
N ARG A 83 -3.16 24.78 6.29
CA ARG A 83 -3.66 24.49 7.64
C ARG A 83 -4.12 23.05 7.88
N GLN A 84 -4.01 22.19 6.88
CA GLN A 84 -4.31 20.78 7.05
C GLN A 84 -3.04 19.96 6.87
N TYR A 85 -2.95 18.85 7.63
CA TYR A 85 -1.85 17.93 7.46
C TYR A 85 -2.19 16.97 6.33
N ALA A 86 -1.32 16.91 5.34
CA ALA A 86 -1.40 15.94 4.28
C ALA A 86 -0.34 14.87 4.52
N ILE A 87 -0.70 13.63 4.29
CA ILE A 87 0.25 12.53 4.34
C ILE A 87 0.85 12.40 2.94
N ASP A 88 2.15 12.65 2.82
CA ASP A 88 2.81 12.67 1.53
C ASP A 88 3.86 11.58 1.34
N THR A 89 3.79 10.55 2.16
CA THR A 89 4.68 9.38 2.06
C THR A 89 4.00 8.18 1.43
N ASP A 90 2.85 8.37 0.81
CA ASP A 90 2.16 7.29 0.16
C ASP A 90 2.76 7.01 -1.22
N CYS A 91 3.00 5.75 -1.48
CA CYS A 91 3.46 5.26 -2.78
C CYS A 91 2.28 4.70 -3.56
N TRP A 92 2.23 5.00 -4.84
CA TRP A 92 1.19 4.50 -5.71
C TRP A 92 1.77 3.45 -6.66
N PHE A 93 1.21 2.25 -6.60
CA PHE A 93 1.63 1.13 -7.44
C PHE A 93 0.49 0.66 -8.32
N ASN A 94 0.80 0.28 -9.55
CA ASN A 94 -0.14 -0.49 -10.33
C ASN A 94 -0.01 -1.98 -9.96
N HIS A 95 -1.01 -2.75 -10.33
CA HIS A 95 -1.10 -4.18 -9.98
C HIS A 95 0.10 -4.99 -10.50
N LYS A 96 0.51 -4.72 -11.73
CA LYS A 96 1.62 -5.44 -12.35
C LYS A 96 2.93 -5.22 -11.61
N ASP A 97 3.25 -3.97 -11.33
CA ASP A 97 4.52 -3.64 -10.68
C ASP A 97 4.56 -4.15 -9.25
N LEU A 98 3.45 -4.02 -8.51
CA LEU A 98 3.38 -4.55 -7.15
C LEU A 98 3.51 -6.06 -7.14
N GLY A 99 2.91 -6.74 -8.13
CA GLY A 99 2.99 -8.19 -8.24
C GLY A 99 4.41 -8.72 -8.36
N LEU A 100 5.32 -7.94 -8.94
CA LEU A 100 6.72 -8.32 -9.06
C LEU A 100 7.47 -8.25 -7.73
N LEU A 101 6.90 -7.61 -6.73
CA LEU A 101 7.54 -7.37 -5.44
C LEU A 101 6.91 -8.14 -4.29
N LEU A 102 5.95 -9.02 -4.57
CA LEU A 102 5.18 -9.69 -3.52
C LEU A 102 6.03 -10.46 -2.52
N ASP A 103 7.15 -11.03 -2.96
CA ASP A 103 8.07 -11.77 -2.09
C ASP A 103 8.80 -10.87 -1.09
N LYS A 104 8.74 -9.57 -1.29
CA LYS A 104 9.36 -8.59 -0.38
C LYS A 104 8.40 -8.05 0.67
N PHE A 105 7.13 -8.38 0.56
CA PHE A 105 6.11 -7.94 1.50
C PHE A 105 5.61 -9.10 2.34
N GLU A 106 5.48 -8.86 3.64
CA GLU A 106 4.89 -9.84 4.55
C GLU A 106 3.85 -9.13 5.40
N LYS A 107 2.63 -9.65 5.36
CA LYS A 107 1.57 -9.09 6.18
C LYS A 107 1.84 -9.40 7.65
N ILE A 108 1.92 -8.37 8.47
CA ILE A 108 2.16 -8.51 9.91
C ILE A 108 0.92 -8.19 10.74
N GLY A 109 -0.13 -7.67 10.14
CA GLY A 109 -1.36 -7.38 10.85
C GLY A 109 -2.32 -6.57 10.01
N LYS A 110 -3.32 -6.05 10.68
CA LYS A 110 -4.36 -5.21 10.08
C LYS A 110 -4.72 -4.07 10.99
N VAL A 111 -5.13 -2.96 10.38
CA VAL A 111 -5.69 -1.83 11.11
C VAL A 111 -6.98 -1.39 10.44
N ILE A 112 -7.84 -0.76 11.21
CA ILE A 112 -9.03 -0.10 10.67
C ILE A 112 -8.69 1.37 10.51
N LEU A 113 -8.84 1.86 9.28
CA LEU A 113 -8.57 3.26 8.97
C LEU A 113 -9.92 3.97 8.87
N GLU A 114 -10.12 4.97 9.74
CA GLU A 114 -11.23 5.89 9.61
C GLU A 114 -10.66 7.26 9.22
N ASP A 115 -11.33 7.93 8.31
CA ASP A 115 -10.98 9.29 7.90
C ASP A 115 -9.58 9.45 7.30
N TYR A 116 -9.10 8.40 6.62
CA TYR A 116 -7.84 8.54 5.89
C TYR A 116 -8.05 9.43 4.68
N VAL A 117 -7.34 10.54 4.65
CA VAL A 117 -7.37 11.47 3.51
C VAL A 117 -6.02 11.41 2.83
N LEU A 118 -6.04 10.97 1.58
CA LEU A 118 -4.86 10.93 0.76
C LEU A 118 -4.75 12.23 -0.03
N TRP A 119 -3.65 12.97 0.18
CA TRP A 119 -3.43 14.26 -0.49
C TRP A 119 -2.40 14.20 -1.60
N THR A 120 -1.37 13.41 -1.43
CA THR A 120 -0.29 13.31 -2.42
C THR A 120 0.11 11.86 -2.63
N LEU A 121 0.42 11.54 -3.88
CA LEU A 121 0.84 10.22 -4.29
C LEU A 121 2.19 10.33 -4.99
N ALA A 122 3.13 9.49 -4.59
CA ALA A 122 4.38 9.33 -5.29
C ALA A 122 4.28 8.07 -6.15
N PRO A 123 4.30 8.19 -7.49
CA PRO A 123 4.30 7.00 -8.33
C PRO A 123 5.50 6.13 -8.00
N ALA A 124 5.28 4.84 -7.87
CA ALA A 124 6.30 3.89 -7.49
C ALA A 124 6.22 2.63 -8.34
N LYS A 125 7.37 2.04 -8.62
CA LYS A 125 7.48 0.81 -9.40
C LYS A 125 8.40 -0.21 -8.73
N THR A 126 9.28 0.24 -7.85
CA THR A 126 10.33 -0.59 -7.28
C THR A 126 10.40 -0.43 -5.77
N LEU A 127 11.14 -1.33 -5.13
CA LEU A 127 11.42 -1.21 -3.70
C LEU A 127 12.21 0.06 -3.37
N ASP A 128 13.08 0.49 -4.29
CA ASP A 128 13.87 1.70 -4.08
C ASP A 128 12.97 2.93 -3.95
N ASP A 129 11.85 2.95 -4.67
CA ASP A 129 10.89 4.04 -4.56
C ASP A 129 10.29 4.12 -3.16
N ILE A 130 9.98 2.96 -2.55
CA ILE A 130 9.49 2.90 -1.18
C ILE A 130 10.59 3.35 -0.21
N TYR A 131 11.80 2.86 -0.42
CA TYR A 131 12.94 3.21 0.42
C TYR A 131 13.22 4.71 0.39
N GLU A 132 13.16 5.32 -0.80
CA GLU A 132 13.33 6.76 -0.95
C GLU A 132 12.27 7.54 -0.19
N GLU A 133 11.00 7.10 -0.26
CA GLU A 133 9.93 7.76 0.49
C GLU A 133 10.15 7.66 1.99
N ILE A 134 10.54 6.50 2.49
CA ILE A 134 10.82 6.33 3.91
C ILE A 134 11.99 7.21 4.35
N THR A 135 13.07 7.26 3.58
CA THR A 135 14.25 8.06 3.94
C THR A 135 13.99 9.56 3.80
N ALA A 136 13.28 9.97 2.76
CA ALA A 136 12.89 11.37 2.58
C ALA A 136 12.01 11.85 3.75
N SER A 137 11.23 10.95 4.33
CA SER A 137 10.34 11.28 5.43
C SER A 137 11.07 11.74 6.69
N LYS A 138 12.36 11.40 6.82
CA LYS A 138 13.16 11.82 7.98
C LYS A 138 13.33 13.34 8.07
N GLU A 139 13.27 14.02 6.94
CA GLU A 139 13.40 15.47 6.88
C GLU A 139 12.05 16.19 7.03
N ARG A 140 10.97 15.44 7.07
CA ARG A 140 9.62 15.97 7.16
C ARG A 140 9.10 15.84 8.58
N ARG A 141 8.12 16.68 8.91
CA ARG A 141 7.47 16.57 10.21
C ARG A 141 6.76 15.22 10.32
N GLY A 142 7.04 14.49 11.40
CA GLY A 142 6.36 13.25 11.68
C GLY A 142 5.14 13.47 12.56
N LEU A 143 4.09 12.71 12.30
CA LEU A 143 2.95 12.62 13.18
C LEU A 143 2.83 11.19 13.68
N SER A 144 2.51 11.05 14.96
CA SER A 144 2.23 9.74 15.54
C SER A 144 1.05 9.11 14.81
N LEU A 145 1.16 7.83 14.48
CA LEU A 145 0.06 7.08 13.88
C LEU A 145 -1.17 7.14 14.76
N LYS A 146 -1.00 7.04 16.06
CA LYS A 146 -2.11 7.09 17.03
C LYS A 146 -2.83 8.43 17.04
N GLU A 147 -2.10 9.52 16.77
CA GLU A 147 -2.67 10.86 16.75
C GLU A 147 -3.29 11.18 15.38
N THR A 148 -2.66 10.70 14.32
CA THR A 148 -3.10 10.96 12.94
C THR A 148 -4.37 10.20 12.61
N TYR A 149 -4.45 8.96 13.10
CA TYR A 149 -5.62 8.12 12.91
C TYR A 149 -6.25 7.86 14.28
N LYS A 150 -7.27 8.59 14.60
CA LYS A 150 -7.96 8.47 15.89
C LYS A 150 -8.47 7.05 16.17
N LEU A 151 -8.47 6.20 15.16
CA LEU A 151 -9.04 4.88 15.27
C LEU A 151 -8.23 3.85 14.49
N ILE A 152 -6.96 3.72 14.82
CA ILE A 152 -6.24 2.53 14.41
C ILE A 152 -6.51 1.48 15.46
N LYS A 153 -7.35 0.52 15.12
CA LYS A 153 -7.58 -0.64 15.97
C LYS A 153 -6.82 -1.80 15.41
N GLU A 154 -6.07 -2.45 16.28
CA GLU A 154 -5.44 -3.69 15.94
C GLU A 154 -6.53 -4.73 15.72
N MET A 155 -6.51 -5.38 14.58
CA MET A 155 -7.38 -6.52 14.32
C MET A 155 -6.56 -7.78 14.42
N GLU A 156 -7.04 -8.67 15.22
CA GLU A 156 -6.45 -10.01 15.29
C GLU A 156 -6.61 -10.78 13.97
#